data_52a099e806629926b982f96b6a523a2d
#
_entry.id   52a099e806629926b982f96b6a523a2d
#
_cell.length_a   1.000
_cell.length_b   1.000
_cell.length_c   1.000
_cell.angle_alpha   90.00
_cell.angle_beta   90.00
_cell.angle_gamma   90.00
#
_symmetry.space_group_name_H-M   'P 1'
#
loop_
_entity.id
_entity.type
_entity.pdbx_description
1 polymer ?
#
loop_
_entity_poly.entity_id
_entity_poly.type
_entity_poly.pdbx_seq_one_letter_code
_entity_poly.pdbx_strand_id
1 'polypeptide(L)'
;PQINAMYGGDRARKTNLVEYGFRLPAAFDNRPLTFDEFHEMTNQVIYVSATPADYELREAEGVVVEQIIRPTGLLDPEIEVRPSENQIDDLMAEIEERTPREERVLITTLTKRMAEELTEYLLKHEIRTAYIHSDVATLDRVKILEELRQGVYDVLVGVNLLREGLDLPEVSLVAILDADKEGFLRSHRSLTQTAGRAARNVNGKVIMYADTITASMQLTIDETSRRRIKQMQYNEEHGITPTQIRKSLRQTLRSEAGAEPEPIAAPAKTAYIGPEEGAFAADPIVRRMTRPQLEKSIANTTRLMKEAAKRLDFIQAAQYRDEIVRMQKELELK
;
A
#
# COMPACT_ATOMS: atom_id res chain seq x y z
N PRO A 1 -12.16 -5.34 8.24
CA PRO A 1 -11.14 -4.82 9.21
C PRO A 1 -11.47 -3.41 9.72
N GLN A 2 -11.80 -2.45 8.85
CA GLN A 2 -12.07 -1.06 9.24
C GLN A 2 -13.24 -0.95 10.21
N ILE A 3 -14.38 -1.53 9.89
CA ILE A 3 -15.59 -1.49 10.74
C ILE A 3 -15.31 -2.15 12.08
N ASN A 4 -14.64 -3.29 12.10
CA ASN A 4 -14.27 -3.99 13.33
C ASN A 4 -13.34 -3.15 14.21
N ALA A 5 -12.43 -2.38 13.64
CA ALA A 5 -11.47 -1.55 14.37
C ALA A 5 -12.06 -0.21 14.87
N MET A 6 -13.14 0.29 14.27
CA MET A 6 -13.69 1.64 14.58
C MET A 6 -14.13 1.80 16.03
N TYR A 7 -14.89 0.85 16.54
CA TYR A 7 -15.39 0.88 17.93
C TYR A 7 -14.24 0.85 18.94
N GLY A 8 -13.31 -0.08 18.78
CA GLY A 8 -12.16 -0.24 19.68
C GLY A 8 -11.26 0.99 19.72
N GLY A 9 -10.97 1.57 18.55
CA GLY A 9 -10.15 2.78 18.43
C GLY A 9 -10.82 4.02 19.06
N ASP A 10 -12.12 4.22 18.82
CA ASP A 10 -12.86 5.34 19.43
C ASP A 10 -12.96 5.19 20.96
N ARG A 11 -13.25 3.97 21.43
CA ARG A 11 -13.33 3.68 22.85
C ARG A 11 -12.01 3.90 23.57
N ALA A 12 -10.90 3.41 23.01
CA ALA A 12 -9.57 3.60 23.60
C ALA A 12 -9.21 5.09 23.72
N ARG A 13 -9.46 5.88 22.68
CA ARG A 13 -9.26 7.32 22.68
C ARG A 13 -10.10 8.01 23.76
N LYS A 14 -11.40 7.69 23.84
CA LYS A 14 -12.34 8.29 24.83
C LYS A 14 -12.01 7.91 26.26
N THR A 15 -11.55 6.68 26.49
CA THR A 15 -11.10 6.25 27.82
C THR A 15 -10.03 7.19 28.35
N ASN A 16 -8.99 7.45 27.59
CA ASN A 16 -7.96 8.39 27.97
C ASN A 16 -8.51 9.80 28.25
N LEU A 17 -9.42 10.28 27.39
CA LEU A 17 -9.98 11.63 27.53
C LEU A 17 -10.87 11.79 28.79
N VAL A 18 -11.61 10.77 29.15
CA VAL A 18 -12.45 10.76 30.37
C VAL A 18 -11.59 10.56 31.60
N GLU A 19 -10.62 9.65 31.58
CA GLU A 19 -9.73 9.34 32.70
C GLU A 19 -8.89 10.56 33.13
N TYR A 20 -8.48 11.39 32.15
CA TYR A 20 -7.75 12.64 32.41
C TYR A 20 -8.65 13.87 32.60
N GLY A 21 -9.97 13.70 32.63
CA GLY A 21 -10.93 14.78 32.89
C GLY A 21 -11.16 15.75 31.73
N PHE A 22 -10.71 15.43 30.52
CA PHE A 22 -10.93 16.24 29.33
C PHE A 22 -12.30 16.03 28.69
N ARG A 23 -12.96 14.94 29.01
CA ARG A 23 -14.36 14.64 28.63
C ARG A 23 -15.13 14.05 29.79
N LEU A 24 -16.45 14.25 29.74
CA LEU A 24 -17.39 13.60 30.67
C LEU A 24 -17.56 12.12 30.30
N PRO A 25 -17.94 11.25 31.28
CA PRO A 25 -18.25 9.84 31.01
C PRO A 25 -19.30 9.62 29.93
N ALA A 26 -20.27 10.52 29.77
CA ALA A 26 -21.27 10.50 28.70
C ALA A 26 -20.67 10.57 27.28
N ALA A 27 -19.38 10.87 27.14
CA ALA A 27 -18.71 10.78 25.83
C ALA A 27 -18.71 9.36 25.25
N PHE A 28 -18.85 8.33 26.09
CA PHE A 28 -18.96 6.94 25.65
C PHE A 28 -20.27 6.60 24.95
N ASP A 29 -21.34 7.38 25.19
CA ASP A 29 -22.65 7.15 24.60
C ASP A 29 -22.67 7.45 23.09
N ASN A 30 -21.91 8.46 22.66
CA ASN A 30 -21.73 8.78 21.23
C ASN A 30 -20.57 7.96 20.67
N ARG A 31 -20.86 6.77 20.19
CA ARG A 31 -19.89 5.81 19.71
C ARG A 31 -20.26 5.21 18.35
N PRO A 32 -19.28 4.75 17.53
CA PRO A 32 -19.60 3.90 16.39
C PRO A 32 -20.19 2.58 16.84
N LEU A 33 -20.88 1.90 15.93
CA LEU A 33 -21.39 0.56 16.14
C LEU A 33 -20.26 -0.41 16.49
N THR A 34 -20.57 -1.39 17.34
CA THR A 34 -19.75 -2.59 17.44
C THR A 34 -19.86 -3.41 16.15
N PHE A 35 -18.96 -4.37 15.94
CA PHE A 35 -19.04 -5.23 14.77
C PHE A 35 -20.30 -6.10 14.75
N ASP A 36 -20.71 -6.59 15.93
CA ASP A 36 -21.92 -7.41 16.09
C ASP A 36 -23.18 -6.60 15.78
N GLU A 37 -23.32 -5.40 16.34
CA GLU A 37 -24.42 -4.47 16.01
C GLU A 37 -24.47 -4.14 14.51
N PHE A 38 -23.33 -3.92 13.87
CA PHE A 38 -23.25 -3.72 12.42
C PHE A 38 -23.76 -4.94 11.66
N HIS A 39 -23.37 -6.14 12.10
CA HIS A 39 -23.77 -7.39 11.47
C HIS A 39 -25.28 -7.64 11.62
N GLU A 40 -25.86 -7.41 12.80
CA GLU A 40 -27.30 -7.52 13.06
C GLU A 40 -28.14 -6.55 12.22
N MET A 41 -27.62 -5.36 11.92
CA MET A 41 -28.29 -4.36 11.07
C MET A 41 -28.20 -4.67 9.58
N THR A 42 -27.31 -5.57 9.18
CA THR A 42 -27.06 -5.88 7.78
C THR A 42 -27.87 -7.11 7.37
N ASN A 43 -28.77 -6.94 6.39
CA ASN A 43 -29.65 -8.03 5.96
C ASN A 43 -29.01 -8.90 4.86
N GLN A 44 -28.54 -8.27 3.77
CA GLN A 44 -27.91 -8.97 2.64
C GLN A 44 -26.59 -8.28 2.30
N VAL A 45 -25.52 -9.07 2.12
CA VAL A 45 -24.17 -8.57 1.83
C VAL A 45 -23.61 -9.23 0.60
N ILE A 46 -23.10 -8.43 -0.31
CA ILE A 46 -22.30 -8.89 -1.45
C ILE A 46 -20.86 -8.48 -1.19
N TYR A 47 -19.98 -9.47 -1.05
CA TYR A 47 -18.55 -9.25 -0.89
C TYR A 47 -17.88 -9.21 -2.27
N VAL A 48 -17.14 -8.14 -2.56
CA VAL A 48 -16.38 -8.01 -3.81
C VAL A 48 -14.90 -7.84 -3.47
N SER A 49 -14.08 -8.80 -3.89
CA SER A 49 -12.65 -8.77 -3.63
C SER A 49 -11.88 -9.55 -4.69
N ALA A 50 -10.72 -9.06 -5.07
CA ALA A 50 -9.78 -9.83 -5.90
C ALA A 50 -9.07 -10.93 -5.09
N THR A 51 -9.00 -10.78 -3.77
CA THR A 51 -8.34 -11.69 -2.82
C THR A 51 -9.20 -11.82 -1.56
N PRO A 52 -10.31 -12.56 -1.62
CA PRO A 52 -11.21 -12.72 -0.48
C PRO A 52 -10.48 -13.31 0.73
N ALA A 53 -10.88 -12.89 1.94
CA ALA A 53 -10.35 -13.38 3.17
C ALA A 53 -11.23 -14.50 3.77
N ASP A 54 -10.71 -15.14 4.80
CA ASP A 54 -11.41 -16.26 5.45
C ASP A 54 -12.75 -15.83 6.09
N TYR A 55 -12.89 -14.55 6.46
CA TYR A 55 -14.14 -13.99 6.94
C TYR A 55 -15.21 -14.00 5.84
N GLU A 56 -14.90 -13.40 4.68
CA GLU A 56 -15.84 -13.31 3.56
C GLU A 56 -16.22 -14.69 3.02
N LEU A 57 -15.25 -15.62 2.97
CA LEU A 57 -15.49 -16.99 2.53
C LEU A 57 -16.40 -17.77 3.49
N ARG A 58 -16.26 -17.57 4.81
CA ARG A 58 -17.14 -18.19 5.81
C ARG A 58 -18.53 -17.61 5.76
N GLU A 59 -18.67 -16.29 5.71
CA GLU A 59 -19.99 -15.62 5.63
C GLU A 59 -20.74 -15.97 4.33
N ALA A 60 -19.99 -16.21 3.23
CA ALA A 60 -20.58 -16.66 1.97
C ALA A 60 -20.82 -18.18 1.91
N GLU A 61 -20.59 -18.91 3.01
CA GLU A 61 -20.73 -20.38 3.07
C GLU A 61 -19.99 -21.12 1.93
N GLY A 62 -18.89 -20.53 1.46
CA GLY A 62 -18.11 -21.06 0.34
C GLY A 62 -18.69 -20.79 -1.04
N VAL A 63 -19.80 -20.09 -1.15
CA VAL A 63 -20.37 -19.69 -2.46
C VAL A 63 -19.56 -18.54 -3.02
N VAL A 64 -18.79 -18.78 -4.09
CA VAL A 64 -17.94 -17.79 -4.74
C VAL A 64 -18.27 -17.73 -6.22
N VAL A 65 -18.58 -16.53 -6.73
CA VAL A 65 -18.75 -16.27 -8.15
C VAL A 65 -17.47 -15.68 -8.69
N GLU A 66 -16.79 -16.41 -9.57
CA GLU A 66 -15.55 -15.95 -10.18
C GLU A 66 -15.84 -15.07 -11.41
N GLN A 67 -15.31 -13.84 -11.38
CA GLN A 67 -15.33 -12.94 -12.53
C GLN A 67 -13.89 -12.67 -13.00
N ILE A 68 -13.33 -13.59 -13.75
CA ILE A 68 -11.93 -13.59 -14.18
C ILE A 68 -11.76 -12.98 -15.57
N ILE A 69 -12.72 -13.21 -16.47
CA ILE A 69 -12.61 -12.82 -17.88
C ILE A 69 -12.60 -11.30 -18.04
N ARG A 70 -11.60 -10.83 -18.77
CA ARG A 70 -11.47 -9.42 -19.18
C ARG A 70 -11.93 -9.24 -20.62
N PRO A 71 -12.88 -8.35 -20.91
CA PRO A 71 -13.36 -8.10 -22.27
C PRO A 71 -12.26 -7.60 -23.23
N THR A 72 -11.20 -6.99 -22.71
CA THR A 72 -10.03 -6.51 -23.47
C THR A 72 -9.11 -7.65 -23.94
N GLY A 73 -9.33 -8.86 -23.47
CA GLY A 73 -8.48 -10.01 -23.74
C GLY A 73 -7.12 -10.00 -23.02
N LEU A 74 -6.84 -8.97 -22.23
CA LEU A 74 -5.55 -8.86 -21.50
C LEU A 74 -5.36 -10.01 -20.54
N LEU A 75 -4.19 -10.61 -20.60
CA LEU A 75 -3.79 -11.75 -19.77
C LEU A 75 -3.28 -11.27 -18.40
N ASP A 76 -3.39 -12.12 -17.39
CA ASP A 76 -2.60 -11.96 -16.19
C ASP A 76 -1.10 -12.08 -16.51
N PRO A 77 -0.22 -11.34 -15.81
CA PRO A 77 1.20 -11.34 -16.13
C PRO A 77 1.85 -12.70 -15.91
N GLU A 78 2.89 -12.97 -16.65
CA GLU A 78 3.77 -14.08 -16.36
C GLU A 78 4.62 -13.76 -15.12
N ILE A 79 4.73 -14.72 -14.20
CA ILE A 79 5.53 -14.59 -12.99
C ILE A 79 6.80 -15.42 -13.15
N GLU A 80 7.94 -14.76 -13.08
CA GLU A 80 9.26 -15.39 -13.09
C GLU A 80 9.90 -15.24 -11.70
N VAL A 81 10.51 -16.32 -11.20
CA VAL A 81 11.28 -16.29 -9.95
C VAL A 81 12.75 -16.31 -10.29
N ARG A 82 13.50 -15.34 -9.79
CA ARG A 82 14.95 -15.20 -9.97
C ARG A 82 15.67 -15.17 -8.63
N PRO A 83 16.95 -15.58 -8.56
CA PRO A 83 17.71 -15.53 -7.32
C PRO A 83 17.87 -14.10 -6.79
N SER A 84 17.98 -13.95 -5.47
CA SER A 84 18.24 -12.65 -4.83
C SER A 84 19.67 -12.17 -5.05
N GLU A 85 20.60 -13.06 -5.37
CA GLU A 85 21.97 -12.70 -5.72
C GLU A 85 21.99 -11.87 -7.01
N ASN A 86 22.66 -10.72 -6.98
CA ASN A 86 22.73 -9.76 -8.11
C ASN A 86 21.38 -9.23 -8.59
N GLN A 87 20.34 -9.27 -7.73
CA GLN A 87 18.99 -8.83 -8.09
C GLN A 87 18.92 -7.39 -8.61
N ILE A 88 19.81 -6.50 -8.17
CA ILE A 88 19.80 -5.09 -8.59
C ILE A 88 20.37 -4.95 -10.00
N ASP A 89 21.43 -5.65 -10.33
CA ASP A 89 22.04 -5.60 -11.68
C ASP A 89 21.08 -6.22 -12.72
N ASP A 90 20.45 -7.35 -12.38
CA ASP A 90 19.43 -7.99 -13.20
C ASP A 90 18.21 -7.07 -13.40
N LEU A 91 17.76 -6.41 -12.34
CA LEU A 91 16.67 -5.44 -12.40
C LEU A 91 17.01 -4.24 -13.27
N MET A 92 18.24 -3.73 -13.23
CA MET A 92 18.68 -2.63 -14.08
C MET A 92 18.63 -3.01 -15.56
N ALA A 93 19.07 -4.22 -15.93
CA ALA A 93 18.96 -4.71 -17.30
C ALA A 93 17.50 -4.77 -17.79
N GLU A 94 16.58 -5.24 -16.92
CA GLU A 94 15.15 -5.25 -17.22
C GLU A 94 14.55 -3.83 -17.38
N ILE A 95 15.03 -2.85 -16.61
CA ILE A 95 14.61 -1.45 -16.75
C ILE A 95 15.13 -0.87 -18.07
N GLU A 96 16.41 -1.08 -18.40
CA GLU A 96 17.02 -0.60 -19.63
C GLU A 96 16.32 -1.15 -20.88
N GLU A 97 15.84 -2.39 -20.85
CA GLU A 97 15.08 -2.97 -21.96
C GLU A 97 13.72 -2.29 -22.18
N ARG A 98 13.07 -1.80 -21.12
CA ARG A 98 11.71 -1.23 -21.15
C ARG A 98 11.65 0.26 -21.38
N THR A 99 12.63 0.99 -20.88
CA THR A 99 12.68 2.46 -20.98
C THR A 99 12.52 2.95 -22.43
N PRO A 100 13.21 2.38 -23.44
CA PRO A 100 13.06 2.80 -24.85
C PRO A 100 11.67 2.53 -25.44
N ARG A 101 10.90 1.60 -24.83
CA ARG A 101 9.53 1.26 -25.24
C ARG A 101 8.47 2.14 -24.57
N GLU A 102 8.89 3.14 -23.78
CA GLU A 102 8.02 3.98 -22.97
C GLU A 102 7.19 3.18 -21.95
N GLU A 103 7.67 2.02 -21.54
CA GLU A 103 7.07 1.18 -20.53
C GLU A 103 7.58 1.57 -19.13
N ARG A 104 6.75 1.40 -18.10
CA ARG A 104 7.07 1.77 -16.73
C ARG A 104 7.28 0.55 -15.85
N VAL A 105 8.11 0.72 -14.83
CA VAL A 105 8.50 -0.34 -13.89
C VAL A 105 8.07 0.02 -12.48
N LEU A 106 7.43 -0.92 -11.79
CA LEU A 106 7.15 -0.82 -10.36
C LEU A 106 8.08 -1.76 -9.59
N ILE A 107 8.72 -1.25 -8.55
CA ILE A 107 9.59 -2.03 -7.67
C ILE A 107 9.04 -2.01 -6.26
N THR A 108 8.87 -3.18 -5.64
CA THR A 108 8.44 -3.27 -4.25
C THR A 108 9.56 -3.73 -3.34
N THR A 109 9.79 -2.96 -2.28
CA THR A 109 10.78 -3.24 -1.23
C THR A 109 10.09 -3.58 0.09
N LEU A 110 10.86 -4.05 1.08
CA LEU A 110 10.34 -4.38 2.41
C LEU A 110 10.35 -3.20 3.37
N THR A 111 11.28 -2.26 3.17
CA THR A 111 11.47 -1.12 4.10
C THR A 111 11.55 0.20 3.35
N LYS A 112 11.21 1.29 4.06
CA LYS A 112 11.34 2.65 3.54
C LYS A 112 12.79 2.97 3.18
N ARG A 113 13.71 2.62 4.06
CA ARG A 113 15.14 2.83 3.87
C ARG A 113 15.65 2.15 2.59
N MET A 114 15.25 0.89 2.36
CA MET A 114 15.62 0.17 1.12
C MET A 114 15.03 0.87 -0.12
N ALA A 115 13.80 1.41 -0.04
CA ALA A 115 13.21 2.15 -1.15
C ALA A 115 13.97 3.43 -1.46
N GLU A 116 14.38 4.17 -0.43
CA GLU A 116 15.17 5.42 -0.57
C GLU A 116 16.56 5.14 -1.13
N GLU A 117 17.30 4.18 -0.54
CA GLU A 117 18.64 3.77 -0.98
C GLU A 117 18.64 3.26 -2.42
N LEU A 118 17.65 2.44 -2.79
CA LEU A 118 17.52 1.94 -4.16
C LEU A 118 17.19 3.08 -5.14
N THR A 119 16.31 4.00 -4.75
CA THR A 119 16.00 5.16 -5.60
C THR A 119 17.24 6.03 -5.83
N GLU A 120 18.02 6.31 -4.78
CA GLU A 120 19.26 7.07 -4.91
C GLU A 120 20.28 6.34 -5.81
N TYR A 121 20.37 5.02 -5.68
CA TYR A 121 21.24 4.20 -6.52
C TYR A 121 20.84 4.27 -8.00
N LEU A 122 19.55 4.09 -8.32
CA LEU A 122 19.05 4.14 -9.68
C LEU A 122 19.22 5.54 -10.31
N LEU A 123 19.00 6.61 -9.54
CA LEU A 123 19.23 7.98 -9.98
C LEU A 123 20.71 8.25 -10.30
N LYS A 124 21.65 7.68 -9.56
CA LYS A 124 23.10 7.76 -9.87
C LYS A 124 23.48 7.08 -11.18
N HIS A 125 22.66 6.12 -11.63
CA HIS A 125 22.80 5.44 -12.91
C HIS A 125 21.90 6.04 -14.00
N GLU A 126 21.50 7.31 -13.84
CA GLU A 126 20.72 8.08 -14.82
C GLU A 126 19.31 7.51 -15.11
N ILE A 127 18.80 6.59 -14.27
CA ILE A 127 17.44 6.05 -14.36
C ILE A 127 16.48 7.00 -13.65
N ARG A 128 15.49 7.53 -14.37
CA ARG A 128 14.50 8.46 -13.84
C ARG A 128 13.55 7.74 -12.87
N THR A 129 13.83 7.84 -11.59
CA THR A 129 13.18 7.06 -10.53
C THR A 129 12.54 7.98 -9.49
N ALA A 130 11.35 7.60 -9.04
CA ALA A 130 10.70 8.17 -7.86
C ALA A 130 10.39 7.06 -6.84
N TYR A 131 10.14 7.45 -5.58
CA TYR A 131 9.69 6.51 -4.56
C TYR A 131 8.41 6.99 -3.86
N ILE A 132 7.63 6.02 -3.37
CA ILE A 132 6.43 6.28 -2.58
C ILE A 132 6.42 5.40 -1.32
N HIS A 133 6.24 6.03 -0.16
CA HIS A 133 5.99 5.34 1.11
C HIS A 133 4.90 6.06 1.94
N SER A 134 4.61 5.55 3.16
CA SER A 134 3.52 6.05 4.00
C SER A 134 3.62 7.54 4.37
N ASP A 135 4.83 8.09 4.39
CA ASP A 135 5.08 9.47 4.85
C ASP A 135 4.97 10.51 3.72
N VAL A 136 4.82 10.05 2.47
CA VAL A 136 4.55 10.95 1.32
C VAL A 136 3.12 11.46 1.41
N ALA A 137 2.93 12.78 1.35
CA ALA A 137 1.62 13.40 1.40
C ALA A 137 0.71 12.92 0.25
N THR A 138 -0.60 12.89 0.47
CA THR A 138 -1.54 12.33 -0.50
C THR A 138 -1.49 13.06 -1.85
N LEU A 139 -1.35 14.40 -1.84
CA LEU A 139 -1.26 15.20 -3.07
C LEU A 139 0.03 14.91 -3.84
N ASP A 140 1.17 14.81 -3.15
CA ASP A 140 2.45 14.48 -3.78
C ASP A 140 2.43 13.08 -4.37
N ARG A 141 1.75 12.14 -3.71
CA ARG A 141 1.54 10.79 -4.24
C ARG A 141 0.77 10.80 -5.55
N VAL A 142 -0.31 11.59 -5.65
CA VAL A 142 -1.07 11.74 -6.89
C VAL A 142 -0.18 12.34 -7.98
N LYS A 143 0.61 13.36 -7.66
CA LYS A 143 1.55 14.01 -8.59
C LYS A 143 2.60 13.02 -9.11
N ILE A 144 3.26 12.26 -8.22
CA ILE A 144 4.27 11.26 -8.62
C ILE A 144 3.67 10.22 -9.57
N LEU A 145 2.43 9.77 -9.31
CA LEU A 145 1.76 8.81 -10.18
C LEU A 145 1.40 9.39 -11.55
N GLU A 146 1.00 10.65 -11.61
CA GLU A 146 0.77 11.36 -12.87
C GLU A 146 2.07 11.54 -13.65
N GLU A 147 3.15 11.94 -12.99
CA GLU A 147 4.48 12.10 -13.56
C GLU A 147 5.05 10.76 -14.08
N LEU A 148 4.82 9.65 -13.37
CA LEU A 148 5.15 8.31 -13.87
C LEU A 148 4.41 7.99 -15.17
N ARG A 149 3.11 8.26 -15.23
CA ARG A 149 2.29 8.05 -16.42
C ARG A 149 2.72 8.95 -17.60
N GLN A 150 3.09 10.19 -17.32
CA GLN A 150 3.58 11.14 -18.32
C GLN A 150 5.01 10.82 -18.80
N GLY A 151 5.72 9.92 -18.13
CA GLY A 151 7.09 9.53 -18.47
C GLY A 151 8.16 10.47 -17.93
N VAL A 152 7.84 11.29 -16.94
CA VAL A 152 8.85 12.03 -16.17
C VAL A 152 9.73 11.04 -15.40
N TYR A 153 9.10 9.97 -14.87
CA TYR A 153 9.79 8.83 -14.27
C TYR A 153 9.57 7.57 -15.09
N ASP A 154 10.57 6.69 -15.14
CA ASP A 154 10.47 5.35 -15.73
C ASP A 154 10.20 4.30 -14.66
N VAL A 155 10.68 4.55 -13.44
CA VAL A 155 10.64 3.61 -12.33
C VAL A 155 9.97 4.24 -11.12
N LEU A 156 9.11 3.48 -10.47
CA LEU A 156 8.52 3.83 -9.19
C LEU A 156 8.86 2.76 -8.15
N VAL A 157 9.55 3.16 -7.09
CA VAL A 157 9.88 2.29 -5.96
C VAL A 157 8.88 2.52 -4.82
N GLY A 158 8.37 1.44 -4.22
CA GLY A 158 7.43 1.57 -3.11
C GLY A 158 7.46 0.40 -2.14
N VAL A 159 7.05 0.64 -0.90
CA VAL A 159 7.02 -0.39 0.15
C VAL A 159 5.70 -1.15 0.13
N ASN A 160 4.57 -0.49 0.27
CA ASN A 160 3.26 -1.12 0.44
C ASN A 160 2.16 -0.47 -0.42
N LEU A 161 2.42 0.70 -0.96
CA LEU A 161 1.40 1.56 -1.57
C LEU A 161 1.00 1.14 -2.98
N LEU A 162 1.64 0.13 -3.53
CA LEU A 162 1.37 -0.37 -4.88
C LEU A 162 0.21 -1.37 -4.94
N ARG A 163 -0.52 -1.58 -3.84
CA ARG A 163 -1.57 -2.60 -3.77
C ARG A 163 -2.92 -2.14 -4.28
N GLU A 164 -3.42 -0.99 -3.82
CA GLU A 164 -4.78 -0.52 -4.10
C GLU A 164 -4.79 0.86 -4.75
N GLY A 165 -5.82 1.13 -5.55
CA GLY A 165 -6.08 2.45 -6.11
C GLY A 165 -5.21 2.86 -7.30
N LEU A 166 -4.25 2.03 -7.73
CA LEU A 166 -3.39 2.33 -8.88
C LEU A 166 -3.93 1.70 -10.15
N ASP A 167 -4.13 2.53 -11.16
CA ASP A 167 -4.53 2.13 -12.50
C ASP A 167 -3.50 2.67 -13.52
N LEU A 168 -2.44 1.89 -13.73
CA LEU A 168 -1.24 2.25 -14.49
C LEU A 168 -1.07 1.27 -15.68
N PRO A 169 -1.79 1.49 -16.79
CA PRO A 169 -1.66 0.60 -17.95
C PRO A 169 -0.28 0.70 -18.64
N GLU A 170 0.50 1.72 -18.32
CA GLU A 170 1.86 1.90 -18.82
C GLU A 170 2.89 0.97 -18.15
N VAL A 171 2.52 0.35 -17.02
CA VAL A 171 3.40 -0.54 -16.26
C VAL A 171 3.44 -1.93 -16.92
N SER A 172 4.61 -2.29 -17.44
CA SER A 172 4.88 -3.60 -18.02
C SER A 172 5.64 -4.54 -17.07
N LEU A 173 6.39 -4.00 -16.11
CA LEU A 173 7.14 -4.81 -15.16
C LEU A 173 6.78 -4.46 -13.72
N VAL A 174 6.56 -5.50 -12.92
CA VAL A 174 6.52 -5.42 -11.46
C VAL A 174 7.64 -6.29 -10.90
N ALA A 175 8.60 -5.66 -10.25
CA ALA A 175 9.69 -6.34 -9.56
C ALA A 175 9.43 -6.39 -8.04
N ILE A 176 9.52 -7.57 -7.47
CA ILE A 176 9.29 -7.82 -6.05
C ILE A 176 10.60 -8.29 -5.44
N LEU A 177 11.31 -7.39 -4.76
CA LEU A 177 12.57 -7.72 -4.08
C LEU A 177 12.29 -8.48 -2.78
N ASP A 178 13.18 -9.41 -2.43
CA ASP A 178 13.06 -10.24 -1.23
C ASP A 178 11.66 -10.87 -1.09
N ALA A 179 11.18 -11.52 -2.15
CA ALA A 179 9.84 -12.08 -2.20
C ALA A 179 9.64 -13.27 -1.24
N ASP A 180 10.72 -13.94 -0.85
CA ASP A 180 10.76 -15.05 0.10
C ASP A 180 10.73 -14.64 1.57
N LYS A 181 10.85 -13.36 1.90
CA LYS A 181 10.77 -12.86 3.27
C LYS A 181 9.30 -12.80 3.71
N GLU A 182 8.78 -13.94 4.15
CA GLU A 182 7.38 -14.06 4.54
C GLU A 182 6.96 -13.01 5.59
N GLY A 183 5.76 -12.48 5.44
CA GLY A 183 5.19 -11.48 6.30
C GLY A 183 4.00 -10.76 5.66
N PHE A 184 3.50 -9.73 6.32
CA PHE A 184 2.34 -8.98 5.83
C PHE A 184 2.51 -8.42 4.41
N LEU A 185 3.74 -7.99 4.04
CA LEU A 185 4.05 -7.43 2.72
C LEU A 185 4.29 -8.50 1.64
N ARG A 186 4.51 -9.73 2.03
CA ARG A 186 4.80 -10.88 1.15
C ARG A 186 3.82 -12.03 1.35
N SER A 187 2.66 -11.78 1.96
CA SER A 187 1.55 -12.73 2.01
C SER A 187 1.00 -12.98 0.60
N HIS A 188 0.39 -14.13 0.37
CA HIS A 188 -0.27 -14.47 -0.90
C HIS A 188 -1.17 -13.33 -1.42
N ARG A 189 -2.03 -12.74 -0.56
CA ARG A 189 -2.90 -11.61 -0.94
C ARG A 189 -2.10 -10.40 -1.41
N SER A 190 -1.04 -10.07 -0.69
CA SER A 190 -0.16 -8.96 -1.03
C SER A 190 0.55 -9.15 -2.36
N LEU A 191 1.12 -10.33 -2.56
CA LEU A 191 1.82 -10.69 -3.79
C LEU A 191 0.87 -10.69 -4.99
N THR A 192 -0.32 -11.30 -4.85
CA THR A 192 -1.35 -11.32 -5.92
C THR A 192 -1.81 -9.92 -6.32
N GLN A 193 -2.08 -9.04 -5.34
CA GLN A 193 -2.47 -7.65 -5.63
C GLN A 193 -1.36 -6.87 -6.32
N THR A 194 -0.13 -7.07 -5.89
CA THR A 194 1.05 -6.40 -6.48
C THR A 194 1.31 -6.91 -7.89
N ALA A 195 1.31 -8.22 -8.10
CA ALA A 195 1.47 -8.84 -9.42
C ALA A 195 0.39 -8.36 -10.41
N GLY A 196 -0.85 -8.21 -9.94
CA GLY A 196 -1.97 -7.73 -10.74
C GLY A 196 -1.80 -6.31 -11.30
N ARG A 197 -0.80 -5.54 -10.87
CA ARG A 197 -0.51 -4.20 -11.44
C ARG A 197 0.03 -4.29 -12.87
N ALA A 198 0.77 -5.34 -13.21
CA ALA A 198 1.23 -5.57 -14.58
C ALA A 198 0.14 -6.15 -15.50
N ALA A 199 -1.01 -6.56 -14.99
CA ALA A 199 -2.06 -7.23 -15.75
C ALA A 199 -2.83 -6.31 -16.73
N ARG A 200 -2.52 -5.03 -16.80
CA ARG A 200 -3.14 -4.05 -17.71
C ARG A 200 -2.27 -3.71 -18.92
N ASN A 201 -1.08 -4.25 -18.95
CA ASN A 201 -0.15 -4.11 -20.06
C ASN A 201 -0.10 -5.43 -20.85
N VAL A 202 -0.05 -5.34 -22.18
CA VAL A 202 0.09 -6.52 -23.06
C VAL A 202 1.40 -7.26 -22.79
N ASN A 203 2.46 -6.50 -22.47
CA ASN A 203 3.80 -7.00 -22.14
C ASN A 203 3.99 -7.20 -20.62
N GLY A 204 2.87 -7.37 -19.88
CA GLY A 204 2.91 -7.46 -18.44
C GLY A 204 3.72 -8.66 -17.93
N LYS A 205 4.75 -8.39 -17.12
CA LYS A 205 5.63 -9.37 -16.48
C LYS A 205 5.82 -9.05 -15.01
N VAL A 206 6.00 -10.09 -14.20
CA VAL A 206 6.35 -9.99 -12.79
C VAL A 206 7.64 -10.76 -12.53
N ILE A 207 8.59 -10.16 -11.86
CA ILE A 207 9.79 -10.83 -11.39
C ILE A 207 9.77 -10.83 -9.86
N MET A 208 9.85 -12.02 -9.28
CA MET A 208 10.00 -12.23 -7.86
C MET A 208 11.46 -12.64 -7.57
N TYR A 209 12.21 -11.77 -6.91
CA TYR A 209 13.57 -12.10 -6.49
C TYR A 209 13.51 -12.84 -5.16
N ALA A 210 13.95 -14.09 -5.16
CA ALA A 210 13.86 -14.99 -4.01
C ALA A 210 14.85 -16.15 -4.15
N ASP A 211 15.43 -16.57 -3.03
CA ASP A 211 16.29 -17.75 -3.00
C ASP A 211 15.49 -19.04 -2.77
N THR A 212 14.30 -18.91 -2.19
CA THR A 212 13.38 -20.04 -1.97
C THR A 212 11.95 -19.65 -2.34
N ILE A 213 11.21 -20.57 -2.94
CA ILE A 213 9.79 -20.36 -3.22
C ILE A 213 8.99 -20.67 -1.96
N THR A 214 8.35 -19.66 -1.38
CA THR A 214 7.51 -19.83 -0.19
C THR A 214 6.10 -20.28 -0.57
N ALA A 215 5.33 -20.76 0.41
CA ALA A 215 3.94 -21.15 0.19
C ALA A 215 3.08 -19.98 -0.36
N SER A 216 3.32 -18.76 0.12
CA SER A 216 2.63 -17.56 -0.37
C SER A 216 2.98 -17.24 -1.82
N MET A 217 4.22 -17.40 -2.23
CA MET A 217 4.66 -17.25 -3.62
C MET A 217 4.03 -18.31 -4.51
N GLN A 218 4.10 -19.58 -4.10
CA GLN A 218 3.54 -20.69 -4.89
C GLN A 218 2.04 -20.49 -5.16
N LEU A 219 1.26 -20.18 -4.13
CA LEU A 219 -0.18 -19.87 -4.28
C LEU A 219 -0.43 -18.70 -5.25
N THR A 220 0.43 -17.69 -5.23
CA THR A 220 0.30 -16.53 -6.14
C THR A 220 0.62 -16.93 -7.59
N ILE A 221 1.66 -17.71 -7.80
CA ILE A 221 2.07 -18.21 -9.12
C ILE A 221 0.98 -19.09 -9.70
N ASP A 222 0.49 -20.05 -8.92
CA ASP A 222 -0.54 -21.00 -9.36
C ASP A 222 -1.85 -20.29 -9.73
N GLU A 223 -2.32 -19.37 -8.88
CA GLU A 223 -3.55 -18.62 -9.12
C GLU A 223 -3.43 -17.68 -10.32
N THR A 224 -2.31 -17.00 -10.48
CA THR A 224 -2.06 -16.11 -11.61
C THR A 224 -1.98 -16.92 -12.92
N SER A 225 -1.31 -18.06 -12.90
CA SER A 225 -1.22 -18.98 -14.05
C SER A 225 -2.59 -19.55 -14.40
N ARG A 226 -3.39 -19.96 -13.43
CA ARG A 226 -4.75 -20.45 -13.62
C ARG A 226 -5.62 -19.41 -14.34
N ARG A 227 -5.59 -18.16 -13.87
CA ARG A 227 -6.33 -17.04 -14.46
C ARG A 227 -5.86 -16.75 -15.88
N ARG A 228 -4.55 -16.74 -16.09
CA ARG A 228 -3.94 -16.54 -17.41
C ARG A 228 -4.40 -17.59 -18.41
N ILE A 229 -4.35 -18.86 -18.05
CA ILE A 229 -4.79 -19.97 -18.93
C ILE A 229 -6.29 -19.83 -19.26
N LYS A 230 -7.13 -19.54 -18.27
CA LYS A 230 -8.58 -19.36 -18.48
C LYS A 230 -8.88 -18.20 -19.43
N GLN A 231 -8.15 -17.09 -19.31
CA GLN A 231 -8.29 -15.96 -20.23
C GLN A 231 -7.78 -16.29 -21.64
N MET A 232 -6.66 -17.03 -21.77
CA MET A 232 -6.14 -17.45 -23.06
C MET A 232 -7.15 -18.35 -23.80
N GLN A 233 -7.72 -19.33 -23.13
CA GLN A 233 -8.75 -20.20 -23.70
C GLN A 233 -9.97 -19.42 -24.18
N TYR A 234 -10.45 -18.50 -23.34
CA TYR A 234 -11.57 -17.63 -23.71
C TYR A 234 -11.26 -16.76 -24.92
N ASN A 235 -10.05 -16.19 -24.99
CA ASN A 235 -9.61 -15.37 -26.11
C ASN A 235 -9.59 -16.20 -27.42
N GLU A 236 -9.07 -17.40 -27.35
CA GLU A 236 -9.01 -18.33 -28.51
C GLU A 236 -10.40 -18.71 -28.98
N GLU A 237 -11.29 -19.12 -28.06
CA GLU A 237 -12.67 -19.51 -28.38
C GLU A 237 -13.49 -18.37 -29.01
N HIS A 238 -13.21 -17.10 -28.62
CA HIS A 238 -13.97 -15.93 -29.08
C HIS A 238 -13.23 -15.08 -30.13
N GLY A 239 -12.03 -15.51 -30.57
CA GLY A 239 -11.22 -14.76 -31.52
C GLY A 239 -10.78 -13.37 -31.02
N ILE A 240 -10.56 -13.21 -29.70
CA ILE A 240 -10.18 -11.94 -29.08
C ILE A 240 -8.66 -11.79 -29.09
N THR A 241 -8.16 -10.70 -29.66
CA THR A 241 -6.75 -10.32 -29.56
C THR A 241 -6.57 -9.36 -28.40
N PRO A 242 -5.64 -9.62 -27.46
CA PRO A 242 -5.35 -8.69 -26.35
C PRO A 242 -5.01 -7.29 -26.86
N THR A 243 -5.69 -6.28 -26.35
CA THR A 243 -5.45 -4.88 -26.74
C THR A 243 -5.02 -4.03 -25.56
N GLN A 244 -3.93 -3.26 -25.79
CA GLN A 244 -3.41 -2.34 -24.79
C GLN A 244 -4.43 -1.27 -24.42
N ILE A 245 -4.70 -1.12 -23.14
CA ILE A 245 -5.55 -0.03 -22.63
C ILE A 245 -4.75 1.26 -22.71
N ARG A 246 -5.26 2.25 -23.45
CA ARG A 246 -4.73 3.61 -23.44
C ARG A 246 -5.69 4.52 -22.69
N LYS A 247 -5.25 5.03 -21.57
CA LYS A 247 -6.04 5.96 -20.76
C LYS A 247 -5.60 7.39 -21.06
N SER A 248 -6.53 8.25 -21.41
CA SER A 248 -6.19 9.67 -21.61
C SER A 248 -5.57 10.26 -20.37
N LEU A 249 -4.47 11.00 -20.53
CA LEU A 249 -3.83 11.77 -19.46
C LEU A 249 -4.73 12.98 -19.15
N ARG A 250 -5.83 12.77 -18.43
CA ARG A 250 -6.61 13.88 -17.86
C ARG A 250 -5.83 14.36 -16.64
N GLN A 251 -5.42 15.61 -16.63
CA GLN A 251 -4.91 16.28 -15.43
C GLN A 251 -6.01 16.23 -14.37
N THR A 252 -5.80 15.44 -13.34
CA THR A 252 -6.81 15.18 -12.30
C THR A 252 -6.98 16.36 -11.36
N LEU A 253 -6.01 17.29 -11.33
CA LEU A 253 -6.02 18.50 -10.54
C LEU A 253 -5.38 19.64 -11.35
N ARG A 254 -6.14 20.26 -12.25
CA ARG A 254 -5.82 21.63 -12.62
C ARG A 254 -6.18 22.49 -11.41
N SER A 255 -5.18 22.96 -10.68
CA SER A 255 -5.35 24.14 -9.85
C SER A 255 -5.79 25.28 -10.78
N GLU A 256 -6.84 26.00 -10.42
CA GLU A 256 -7.34 27.19 -11.13
C GLU A 256 -6.36 28.40 -11.03
N ALA A 257 -5.07 28.16 -11.03
CA ALA A 257 -4.03 29.15 -11.13
C ALA A 257 -3.25 28.90 -12.42
N GLY A 258 -3.53 29.70 -13.43
CA GLY A 258 -2.84 29.70 -14.70
C GLY A 258 -1.35 30.05 -14.56
N ALA A 259 -0.56 29.03 -14.31
CA ALA A 259 0.89 29.07 -14.44
C ALA A 259 1.30 28.02 -15.49
N GLU A 260 1.95 28.44 -16.54
CA GLU A 260 2.62 27.57 -17.49
C GLU A 260 3.63 26.69 -16.74
N PRO A 261 3.84 25.40 -17.14
CA PRO A 261 4.82 24.57 -16.49
C PRO A 261 6.21 25.13 -16.81
N GLU A 262 6.90 25.67 -15.82
CA GLU A 262 8.34 25.89 -15.93
C GLU A 262 9.05 24.53 -16.09
N PRO A 263 10.08 24.43 -16.95
CA PRO A 263 10.86 23.22 -17.08
C PRO A 263 11.55 22.96 -15.74
N ILE A 264 11.15 21.87 -15.08
CA ILE A 264 11.72 21.46 -13.79
C ILE A 264 13.19 21.11 -14.04
N ALA A 265 14.08 21.97 -13.56
CA ALA A 265 15.48 21.65 -13.40
C ALA A 265 15.60 20.31 -12.66
N ALA A 266 16.62 19.51 -13.03
CA ALA A 266 16.94 18.25 -12.35
C ALA A 266 16.82 18.43 -10.84
N PRO A 267 16.21 17.46 -10.12
CA PRO A 267 15.88 17.64 -8.73
C PRO A 267 17.11 18.04 -7.96
N ALA A 268 17.17 19.32 -7.60
CA ALA A 268 18.06 19.75 -6.54
C ALA A 268 17.76 18.80 -5.38
N LYS A 269 18.80 18.24 -4.76
CA LYS A 269 18.76 17.40 -3.57
C LYS A 269 17.55 17.79 -2.75
N THR A 270 16.44 17.07 -2.90
CA THR A 270 15.31 17.23 -2.02
C THR A 270 15.80 16.75 -0.69
N ALA A 271 16.25 17.71 0.10
CA ALA A 271 16.39 17.53 1.52
C ALA A 271 15.08 16.86 1.96
N TYR A 272 15.20 15.77 2.68
CA TYR A 272 14.14 15.16 3.46
C TYR A 272 13.27 16.30 4.01
N ILE A 273 12.10 16.51 3.41
CA ILE A 273 11.04 17.31 4.02
C ILE A 273 10.45 16.36 5.04
N GLY A 274 10.97 16.43 6.26
CA GLY A 274 10.32 15.85 7.42
C GLY A 274 8.88 16.33 7.41
N PRO A 275 7.92 15.59 7.99
CA PRO A 275 6.55 16.03 8.08
C PRO A 275 6.56 17.47 8.58
N GLU A 276 5.97 18.39 7.80
CA GLU A 276 5.81 19.77 8.23
C GLU A 276 5.24 19.74 9.64
N GLU A 277 5.91 20.41 10.57
CA GLU A 277 5.53 20.47 11.99
C GLU A 277 4.12 21.04 12.23
N GLY A 278 3.32 21.18 11.18
CA GLY A 278 1.96 21.71 11.17
C GLY A 278 0.87 20.78 10.64
N ALA A 279 1.17 19.65 10.00
CA ALA A 279 0.15 18.84 9.29
C ALA A 279 -0.52 17.77 10.17
N PHE A 280 0.02 17.47 11.34
CA PHE A 280 -0.69 16.73 12.38
C PHE A 280 -0.86 17.68 13.56
N ALA A 281 -2.07 18.23 13.71
CA ALA A 281 -2.45 18.85 14.97
C ALA A 281 -2.14 17.80 16.05
N ALA A 282 -0.98 17.95 16.73
CA ALA A 282 -0.74 17.23 17.96
C ALA A 282 -1.99 17.46 18.80
N ASP A 283 -2.65 16.39 19.22
CA ASP A 283 -3.94 16.46 19.90
C ASP A 283 -3.82 17.60 20.93
N PRO A 284 -4.62 18.67 20.84
CA PRO A 284 -4.46 19.86 21.71
C PRO A 284 -4.41 19.52 23.19
N ILE A 285 -4.84 18.30 23.51
CA ILE A 285 -4.85 17.73 24.85
C ILE A 285 -3.45 17.31 25.29
N VAL A 286 -2.69 16.61 24.47
CA VAL A 286 -1.33 16.14 24.78
C VAL A 286 -0.41 17.34 25.05
N ARG A 287 -0.58 18.42 24.30
CA ARG A 287 0.15 19.70 24.53
C ARG A 287 -0.17 20.37 25.86
N ARG A 288 -1.38 20.17 26.41
CA ARG A 288 -1.82 20.77 27.67
C ARG A 288 -1.52 19.91 28.90
N MET A 289 -1.14 18.66 28.73
CA MET A 289 -0.76 17.77 29.82
C MET A 289 0.50 18.25 30.52
N THR A 290 0.53 18.14 31.84
CA THR A 290 1.76 18.39 32.63
C THR A 290 2.73 17.20 32.47
N ARG A 291 4.01 17.41 32.73
CA ARG A 291 5.04 16.37 32.63
C ARG A 291 4.69 15.09 33.41
N PRO A 292 4.21 15.12 34.68
CA PRO A 292 3.78 13.91 35.39
C PRO A 292 2.57 13.20 34.76
N GLN A 293 1.67 13.98 34.14
CA GLN A 293 0.51 13.42 33.44
C GLN A 293 0.94 12.70 32.16
N LEU A 294 1.89 13.24 31.39
CA LEU A 294 2.46 12.60 30.20
C LEU A 294 3.19 11.30 30.55
N GLU A 295 4.01 11.30 31.61
CA GLU A 295 4.72 10.10 32.07
C GLU A 295 3.75 8.98 32.48
N LYS A 296 2.67 9.31 33.20
CA LYS A 296 1.63 8.37 33.60
C LYS A 296 0.86 7.84 32.39
N SER A 297 0.56 8.71 31.41
CA SER A 297 -0.11 8.30 30.16
C SER A 297 0.75 7.36 29.34
N ILE A 298 2.03 7.67 29.17
CA ILE A 298 3.00 6.80 28.48
C ILE A 298 3.06 5.41 29.13
N ALA A 299 3.14 5.36 30.47
CA ALA A 299 3.19 4.10 31.19
C ALA A 299 1.92 3.25 30.97
N ASN A 300 0.74 3.88 31.02
CA ASN A 300 -0.53 3.20 30.81
C ASN A 300 -0.69 2.70 29.36
N THR A 301 -0.39 3.54 28.38
CA THR A 301 -0.44 3.19 26.95
C THR A 301 0.57 2.09 26.62
N THR A 302 1.75 2.08 27.27
CA THR A 302 2.73 0.99 27.14
C THR A 302 2.19 -0.34 27.67
N ARG A 303 1.45 -0.32 28.77
CA ARG A 303 0.79 -1.52 29.31
C ARG A 303 -0.25 -2.04 28.33
N LEU A 304 -1.09 -1.16 27.79
CA LEU A 304 -2.12 -1.52 26.79
C LEU A 304 -1.53 -2.07 25.50
N MET A 305 -0.42 -1.48 25.03
CA MET A 305 0.33 -1.99 23.87
C MET A 305 0.80 -3.43 24.10
N LYS A 306 1.37 -3.71 25.29
CA LYS A 306 1.83 -5.07 25.64
C LYS A 306 0.69 -6.07 25.77
N GLU A 307 -0.47 -5.64 26.30
CA GLU A 307 -1.67 -6.48 26.38
C GLU A 307 -2.23 -6.80 24.99
N ALA A 308 -2.31 -5.81 24.10
CA ALA A 308 -2.72 -6.00 22.71
C ALA A 308 -1.76 -6.96 21.98
N ALA A 309 -0.46 -6.79 22.15
CA ALA A 309 0.53 -7.70 21.58
C ALA A 309 0.39 -9.14 22.08
N LYS A 310 0.09 -9.35 23.36
CA LYS A 310 -0.17 -10.70 23.93
C LYS A 310 -1.41 -11.35 23.33
N ARG A 311 -2.42 -10.56 22.95
CA ARG A 311 -3.63 -11.04 22.27
C ARG A 311 -3.46 -11.20 20.76
N LEU A 312 -2.24 -10.98 20.25
CA LEU A 312 -1.92 -10.97 18.81
C LEU A 312 -2.68 -9.90 18.01
N ASP A 313 -3.19 -8.87 18.68
CA ASP A 313 -3.80 -7.70 18.03
C ASP A 313 -2.70 -6.69 17.67
N PHE A 314 -2.00 -7.00 16.59
CA PHE A 314 -0.87 -6.20 16.13
C PHE A 314 -1.29 -4.81 15.61
N ILE A 315 -2.54 -4.64 15.16
CA ILE A 315 -3.04 -3.34 14.68
C ILE A 315 -3.20 -2.41 15.88
N GLN A 316 -3.83 -2.88 16.94
CA GLN A 316 -4.03 -2.10 18.15
C GLN A 316 -2.70 -1.84 18.87
N ALA A 317 -1.80 -2.82 18.89
CA ALA A 317 -0.46 -2.64 19.46
C ALA A 317 0.34 -1.56 18.68
N ALA A 318 0.23 -1.51 17.35
CA ALA A 318 0.89 -0.49 16.54
C ALA A 318 0.32 0.91 16.80
N GLN A 319 -0.99 1.05 16.95
CA GLN A 319 -1.65 2.33 17.29
C GLN A 319 -1.16 2.86 18.64
N TYR A 320 -1.11 2.01 19.66
CA TYR A 320 -0.57 2.40 20.98
C TYR A 320 0.90 2.77 20.92
N ARG A 321 1.71 2.09 20.11
CA ARG A 321 3.12 2.45 19.91
C ARG A 321 3.26 3.84 19.31
N ASP A 322 2.48 4.14 18.29
CA ASP A 322 2.54 5.45 17.62
C ASP A 322 2.07 6.58 18.53
N GLU A 323 1.11 6.32 19.42
CA GLU A 323 0.68 7.25 20.45
C GLU A 323 1.76 7.48 21.52
N ILE A 324 2.46 6.43 21.95
CA ILE A 324 3.59 6.53 22.89
C ILE A 324 4.68 7.43 22.29
N VAL A 325 5.06 7.24 21.04
CA VAL A 325 6.08 8.04 20.35
C VAL A 325 5.70 9.52 20.32
N ARG A 326 4.43 9.84 20.10
CA ARG A 326 3.94 11.22 20.13
C ARG A 326 4.04 11.83 21.52
N MET A 327 3.61 11.12 22.55
CA MET A 327 3.68 11.60 23.92
C MET A 327 5.12 11.76 24.41
N GLN A 328 6.04 10.89 23.97
CA GLN A 328 7.47 11.01 24.28
C GLN A 328 8.08 12.27 23.67
N LYS A 329 7.76 12.59 22.40
CA LYS A 329 8.19 13.84 21.77
C LYS A 329 7.71 15.09 22.54
N GLU A 330 6.45 15.08 22.96
CA GLU A 330 5.93 16.20 23.77
C GLU A 330 6.56 16.26 25.16
N LEU A 331 6.96 15.13 25.74
CA LEU A 331 7.67 15.08 27.00
C LEU A 331 9.09 15.66 26.91
N GLU A 332 9.77 15.47 25.78
CA GLU A 332 11.10 16.04 25.51
C GLU A 332 11.07 17.55 25.30
N LEU A 333 9.93 18.10 24.85
CA LEU A 333 9.73 19.53 24.62
C LEU A 333 9.35 20.31 25.90
N LYS A 334 9.08 19.60 27.02
CA LYS A 334 8.71 20.15 28.33
C LYS A 334 9.75 19.88 29.40
#